data_461d5578e76503090e51831386489e39
#
_entry.id   461d5578e76503090e51831386489e39
#
_cell.length_a   1.000
_cell.length_b   1.000
_cell.length_c   1.000
_cell.angle_alpha   90.00
_cell.angle_beta   90.00
_cell.angle_gamma   90.00
#
_symmetry.space_group_name_H-M   'P 1'
#
loop_
_entity.id
_entity.type
_entity.pdbx_description
1 polymer ?
#
loop_
_entity_poly.entity_id
_entity_poly.type
_entity_poly.pdbx_seq_one_letter_code
_entity_poly.pdbx_strand_id
1 'polypeptide(L)'
;MKRSHKNYQTDDPSVFAWIVLFIAWLSVLPIAAFIFRPTERTEPDLVPAFQQVMNIASAEESALECSVRPIPAVQSLRSDKPTILIYHTHTTEAYAQTETEQYREAGKWRTDDNTMNVVAVGEVLKEILEKEYGFSVIHDVTDHEPPKLSTAYERSLLTMERYHSEYPSIVLFIDLHRDAYVSDVVPCDSLKINGTETARLMLVVGKGEKYADKPYYDSNVRFAQRITEHLNSIDPKLCRPIREKTGRYNQHVAPNCILVEAGHNANTLAQAKAAMPYLAESIAYAFLSGRIERTDWVPN
;
A
#
# COMPACT_ATOMS: atom_id res chain seq x y z
N MET A 1 -4.99 11.12 71.16
CA MET A 1 -5.14 11.37 69.73
C MET A 1 -4.68 12.80 69.43
N LYS A 2 -3.45 12.96 68.91
CA LYS A 2 -2.93 14.26 68.43
C LYS A 2 -2.78 14.18 66.93
N ARG A 3 -3.53 15.00 66.17
CA ARG A 3 -3.34 15.22 64.75
C ARG A 3 -2.17 16.20 64.51
N SER A 4 -1.16 15.74 63.79
CA SER A 4 -0.03 16.57 63.36
C SER A 4 -0.41 17.19 62.01
N HIS A 5 -0.46 18.53 61.96
CA HIS A 5 -0.51 19.29 60.69
C HIS A 5 0.91 19.36 60.14
N LYS A 6 1.12 18.80 58.94
CA LYS A 6 2.32 19.05 58.18
C LYS A 6 2.06 20.27 57.28
N ASN A 7 2.77 21.35 57.54
CA ASN A 7 2.92 22.48 56.65
C ASN A 7 3.79 22.03 55.46
N TYR A 8 3.25 22.12 54.24
CA TYR A 8 4.05 22.05 53.03
C TYR A 8 4.57 23.45 52.70
N GLN A 9 5.85 23.65 52.90
CA GLN A 9 6.57 24.82 52.42
C GLN A 9 7.15 24.42 51.06
N THR A 10 6.67 25.02 49.97
CA THR A 10 7.15 24.80 48.61
C THR A 10 8.14 25.89 48.24
N ASP A 11 9.38 25.75 48.68
CA ASP A 11 10.51 26.53 48.17
C ASP A 11 11.37 25.56 47.31
N ASP A 12 10.89 25.26 46.10
CA ASP A 12 11.70 24.54 45.13
C ASP A 12 12.30 25.56 44.14
N PRO A 13 13.60 25.82 44.20
CA PRO A 13 14.27 26.80 43.34
C PRO A 13 14.21 26.41 41.83
N SER A 14 13.84 25.17 41.52
CA SER A 14 13.68 24.68 40.13
C SER A 14 12.50 25.34 39.40
N VAL A 15 11.39 25.64 40.11
CA VAL A 15 10.21 26.30 39.50
C VAL A 15 10.52 27.73 39.07
N PHE A 16 11.34 28.44 39.85
CA PHE A 16 11.72 29.81 39.51
C PHE A 16 12.65 29.88 38.30
N ALA A 17 13.51 28.87 38.12
CA ALA A 17 14.41 28.76 36.97
C ALA A 17 13.63 28.56 35.67
N TRP A 18 12.57 27.76 35.69
CA TRP A 18 11.71 27.52 34.50
C TRP A 18 10.91 28.75 34.10
N ILE A 19 10.43 29.55 35.06
CA ILE A 19 9.70 30.78 34.78
C ILE A 19 10.62 31.80 34.12
N VAL A 20 11.86 31.95 34.59
CA VAL A 20 12.84 32.88 34.02
C VAL A 20 13.26 32.45 32.61
N LEU A 21 13.43 31.15 32.36
CA LEU A 21 13.73 30.63 31.03
C LEU A 21 12.56 30.81 30.05
N PHE A 22 11.31 30.68 30.52
CA PHE A 22 10.13 30.88 29.69
C PHE A 22 9.94 32.36 29.30
N ILE A 23 10.20 33.29 30.20
CA ILE A 23 10.14 34.74 29.93
C ILE A 23 11.27 35.15 28.97
N ALA A 24 12.47 34.59 29.13
CA ALA A 24 13.59 34.83 28.21
C ALA A 24 13.30 34.30 26.78
N TRP A 25 12.60 33.17 26.65
CA TRP A 25 12.22 32.61 25.35
C TRP A 25 11.18 33.47 24.63
N LEU A 26 10.20 34.04 25.37
CA LEU A 26 9.18 34.94 24.81
C LEU A 26 9.75 36.31 24.37
N SER A 27 10.86 36.76 24.95
CA SER A 27 11.48 38.04 24.57
C SER A 27 12.40 37.94 23.33
N VAL A 28 12.81 36.74 22.90
CA VAL A 28 13.66 36.52 21.72
C VAL A 28 12.83 36.33 20.45
N LEU A 29 11.56 35.87 20.54
CA LEU A 29 10.70 35.64 19.39
C LEU A 29 10.44 36.87 18.49
N PRO A 30 10.21 38.10 18.99
CA PRO A 30 9.98 39.25 18.12
C PRO A 30 11.24 39.74 17.39
N ILE A 31 12.45 39.41 17.88
CA ILE A 31 13.72 39.83 17.23
C ILE A 31 14.10 38.92 16.10
N ALA A 32 13.83 37.61 16.21
CA ALA A 32 14.08 36.63 15.12
C ALA A 32 13.16 36.84 13.90
N ALA A 33 11.93 37.32 14.12
CA ALA A 33 10.99 37.62 13.05
C ALA A 33 11.38 38.86 12.20
N PHE A 34 12.27 39.71 12.70
CA PHE A 34 12.68 40.91 11.99
C PHE A 34 13.96 40.75 11.15
N ILE A 35 14.72 39.66 11.37
CA ILE A 35 16.01 39.42 10.68
C ILE A 35 15.82 38.50 9.44
N PHE A 36 14.75 37.67 9.40
CA PHE A 36 14.41 36.87 8.23
C PHE A 36 13.26 37.51 7.44
N ARG A 37 13.55 38.54 6.63
CA ARG A 37 12.71 38.87 5.48
C ARG A 37 13.08 37.88 4.36
N PRO A 38 12.15 37.03 3.88
CA PRO A 38 12.39 36.31 2.65
C PRO A 38 12.50 37.34 1.53
N THR A 39 13.64 37.41 0.86
CA THR A 39 13.73 38.02 -0.46
C THR A 39 12.78 37.25 -1.35
N GLU A 40 11.77 37.92 -1.92
CA GLU A 40 10.95 37.40 -2.98
C GLU A 40 11.87 36.97 -4.12
N ARG A 41 12.12 35.66 -4.23
CA ARG A 41 12.52 35.06 -5.49
C ARG A 41 11.26 34.96 -6.30
N THR A 42 11.15 35.77 -7.32
CA THR A 42 10.21 35.56 -8.43
C THR A 42 10.57 34.24 -9.06
N GLU A 43 9.80 33.20 -8.75
CA GLU A 43 9.82 31.97 -9.56
C GLU A 43 9.26 32.31 -10.92
N PRO A 44 9.87 31.79 -12.02
CA PRO A 44 9.33 31.99 -13.35
C PRO A 44 7.97 31.28 -13.43
N ASP A 45 6.97 32.00 -13.93
CA ASP A 45 5.60 31.54 -14.19
C ASP A 45 5.59 30.27 -15.06
N LEU A 46 5.48 29.09 -14.43
CA LEU A 46 5.19 27.81 -15.10
C LEU A 46 3.68 27.53 -15.22
N VAL A 47 2.83 28.48 -14.80
CA VAL A 47 1.37 28.36 -14.81
C VAL A 47 0.72 28.40 -16.23
N PRO A 48 1.29 29.00 -17.29
CA PRO A 48 0.60 29.03 -18.58
C PRO A 48 0.52 27.69 -19.32
N ALA A 49 1.51 26.81 -19.13
CA ALA A 49 1.55 25.53 -19.87
C ALA A 49 0.50 24.53 -19.39
N PHE A 50 0.24 24.48 -18.08
CA PHE A 50 -0.73 23.58 -17.49
C PHE A 50 -2.17 24.02 -17.79
N GLN A 51 -2.43 25.34 -17.75
CA GLN A 51 -3.72 25.93 -18.10
C GLN A 51 -4.06 25.76 -19.57
N GLN A 52 -3.06 25.76 -20.44
CA GLN A 52 -3.25 25.57 -21.87
C GLN A 52 -3.60 24.12 -22.24
N VAL A 53 -3.05 23.14 -21.53
CA VAL A 53 -3.42 21.72 -21.67
C VAL A 53 -4.84 21.45 -21.19
N MET A 54 -5.26 22.08 -20.09
CA MET A 54 -6.64 21.96 -19.57
C MET A 54 -7.67 22.65 -20.44
N ASN A 55 -7.32 23.77 -21.09
CA ASN A 55 -8.24 24.48 -22.00
C ASN A 55 -8.40 23.82 -23.37
N ILE A 56 -7.45 22.98 -23.80
CA ILE A 56 -7.57 22.16 -25.01
C ILE A 56 -8.52 20.97 -24.75
N ALA A 57 -8.51 20.42 -23.51
CA ALA A 57 -9.42 19.35 -23.13
C ALA A 57 -10.88 19.78 -22.97
N SER A 58 -11.15 21.09 -22.67
CA SER A 58 -12.51 21.61 -22.47
C SER A 58 -13.19 22.13 -23.74
N ALA A 59 -12.49 22.23 -24.87
CA ALA A 59 -13.05 22.77 -26.13
C ALA A 59 -13.57 21.69 -27.09
N GLU A 60 -13.38 20.40 -26.80
CA GLU A 60 -13.87 19.29 -27.64
C GLU A 60 -15.00 18.48 -27.01
N GLU A 61 -15.66 19.00 -25.96
CA GLU A 61 -16.78 18.35 -25.29
C GLU A 61 -18.14 18.68 -25.94
N SER A 62 -18.25 18.50 -27.26
CA SER A 62 -19.56 18.39 -27.94
C SER A 62 -19.49 17.36 -29.04
N ALA A 63 -20.15 16.21 -28.80
CA ALA A 63 -20.40 15.12 -29.72
C ALA A 63 -19.19 14.20 -29.98
N LEU A 64 -18.94 13.25 -29.06
CA LEU A 64 -18.36 11.97 -29.43
C LEU A 64 -18.88 10.92 -28.42
N GLU A 65 -19.57 9.91 -28.95
CA GLU A 65 -19.79 8.65 -28.27
C GLU A 65 -18.48 8.22 -27.61
N CYS A 66 -18.54 7.93 -26.30
CA CYS A 66 -17.38 7.47 -25.53
C CYS A 66 -16.97 6.07 -26.02
N SER A 67 -16.31 6.00 -27.15
CA SER A 67 -15.46 4.87 -27.48
C SER A 67 -14.18 5.04 -26.69
N VAL A 68 -14.09 4.37 -25.53
CA VAL A 68 -12.86 4.23 -24.77
C VAL A 68 -11.82 3.62 -25.72
N ARG A 69 -11.00 4.47 -26.35
CA ARG A 69 -9.82 3.99 -27.07
C ARG A 69 -8.86 3.45 -26.02
N PRO A 70 -8.51 2.16 -26.05
CA PRO A 70 -7.52 1.64 -25.10
C PRO A 70 -6.24 2.46 -25.27
N ILE A 71 -5.73 2.99 -24.19
CA ILE A 71 -4.46 3.72 -24.15
C ILE A 71 -3.41 2.81 -24.82
N PRO A 72 -2.64 3.28 -25.82
CA PRO A 72 -1.70 2.42 -26.59
C PRO A 72 -0.73 1.64 -25.70
N ALA A 73 -0.40 2.17 -24.53
CA ALA A 73 0.42 1.53 -23.51
C ALA A 73 -0.24 0.29 -22.87
N VAL A 74 -1.57 0.28 -22.70
CA VAL A 74 -2.31 -0.88 -22.15
C VAL A 74 -2.31 -2.03 -23.17
N GLN A 75 -2.38 -1.75 -24.46
CA GLN A 75 -2.30 -2.77 -25.50
C GLN A 75 -0.95 -3.50 -25.50
N SER A 76 0.12 -2.85 -25.04
CA SER A 76 1.45 -3.47 -24.90
C SER A 76 1.61 -4.38 -23.69
N LEU A 77 0.65 -4.38 -22.74
CA LEU A 77 0.63 -5.26 -21.56
C LEU A 77 -0.09 -6.58 -21.83
N ARG A 78 -0.85 -6.68 -22.95
CA ARG A 78 -1.53 -7.92 -23.33
C ARG A 78 -0.53 -9.01 -23.68
N SER A 79 -0.69 -10.15 -23.06
CA SER A 79 0.13 -11.34 -23.29
C SER A 79 -0.76 -12.59 -23.26
N ASP A 80 -0.51 -13.51 -24.19
CA ASP A 80 -1.15 -14.85 -24.17
C ASP A 80 -0.55 -15.76 -23.10
N LYS A 81 0.54 -15.30 -22.44
CA LYS A 81 1.21 -16.03 -21.36
C LYS A 81 0.99 -15.29 -20.04
N PRO A 82 0.88 -16.03 -18.92
CA PRO A 82 0.75 -15.43 -17.60
C PRO A 82 1.86 -14.41 -17.31
N THR A 83 1.47 -13.22 -16.85
CA THR A 83 2.40 -12.13 -16.53
C THR A 83 2.39 -11.77 -15.05
N ILE A 84 1.31 -12.10 -14.33
CA ILE A 84 1.14 -11.84 -12.90
C ILE A 84 0.73 -13.13 -12.21
N LEU A 85 1.34 -13.43 -11.06
CA LEU A 85 0.86 -14.42 -10.11
C LEU A 85 0.32 -13.71 -8.87
N ILE A 86 -0.95 -13.95 -8.54
CA ILE A 86 -1.53 -13.64 -7.24
C ILE A 86 -1.60 -14.96 -6.47
N TYR A 87 -1.11 -14.96 -5.25
CA TYR A 87 -1.17 -16.10 -4.33
C TYR A 87 -1.35 -15.61 -2.90
N HIS A 88 -1.58 -16.52 -1.97
CA HIS A 88 -1.80 -16.22 -0.57
C HIS A 88 -0.97 -17.15 0.29
N THR A 89 -0.01 -16.63 1.04
CA THR A 89 0.66 -17.43 2.07
C THR A 89 -0.31 -17.80 3.19
N HIS A 90 -1.29 -16.93 3.44
CA HIS A 90 -2.34 -17.12 4.46
C HIS A 90 -3.74 -16.98 3.85
N THR A 91 -4.24 -18.04 3.21
CA THR A 91 -5.53 -18.07 2.51
C THR A 91 -6.72 -17.84 3.43
N THR A 92 -6.66 -18.32 4.69
CA THR A 92 -7.81 -18.25 5.61
C THR A 92 -8.01 -16.88 6.25
N GLU A 93 -7.14 -15.89 5.99
CA GLU A 93 -7.27 -14.54 6.54
C GLU A 93 -8.59 -13.89 6.14
N ALA A 94 -9.42 -13.58 7.14
CA ALA A 94 -10.75 -13.02 6.95
C ALA A 94 -10.89 -11.64 7.62
N TYR A 95 -12.00 -10.99 7.32
CA TYR A 95 -12.32 -9.64 7.72
C TYR A 95 -13.38 -9.62 8.83
N ALA A 96 -13.73 -8.45 9.34
CA ALA A 96 -14.81 -8.30 10.29
C ALA A 96 -16.14 -8.74 9.66
N GLN A 97 -16.88 -9.59 10.39
CA GLN A 97 -18.21 -10.00 9.96
C GLN A 97 -19.21 -8.85 10.08
N THR A 98 -20.15 -8.78 9.15
CA THR A 98 -21.28 -7.87 9.14
C THR A 98 -22.59 -8.66 9.09
N GLU A 99 -23.74 -7.99 9.08
CA GLU A 99 -25.03 -8.66 8.91
C GLU A 99 -25.14 -9.41 7.57
N THR A 100 -24.46 -8.92 6.52
CA THR A 100 -24.49 -9.47 5.17
C THR A 100 -23.24 -10.28 4.79
N GLU A 101 -22.14 -10.14 5.54
CA GLU A 101 -20.86 -10.82 5.31
C GLU A 101 -20.56 -11.69 6.54
N GLN A 102 -21.23 -12.83 6.64
CA GLN A 102 -21.03 -13.80 7.72
C GLN A 102 -20.34 -15.05 7.20
N TYR A 103 -19.48 -15.62 8.03
CA TYR A 103 -18.76 -16.84 7.74
C TYR A 103 -18.58 -17.69 9.01
N ARG A 104 -18.36 -18.99 8.82
CA ARG A 104 -17.95 -19.87 9.89
C ARG A 104 -16.47 -19.65 10.19
N GLU A 105 -16.14 -19.31 11.43
CA GLU A 105 -14.76 -19.15 11.85
C GLU A 105 -14.02 -20.49 11.92
N ALA A 106 -12.87 -20.58 11.24
CA ALA A 106 -11.86 -21.62 11.39
C ALA A 106 -10.80 -21.24 12.45
N GLY A 107 -10.81 -20.00 12.90
CA GLY A 107 -9.95 -19.39 13.90
C GLY A 107 -10.29 -17.90 14.01
N LYS A 108 -9.70 -17.19 14.97
CA LYS A 108 -9.98 -15.77 15.17
C LYS A 108 -9.66 -14.98 13.89
N TRP A 109 -10.69 -14.36 13.27
CA TRP A 109 -10.64 -13.66 12.00
C TRP A 109 -10.08 -14.53 10.86
N ARG A 110 -10.49 -15.80 10.81
CA ARG A 110 -10.11 -16.76 9.79
C ARG A 110 -11.28 -17.60 9.37
N THR A 111 -11.34 -17.93 8.08
CA THR A 111 -12.34 -18.86 7.52
C THR A 111 -11.76 -19.64 6.34
N ASP A 112 -12.18 -20.91 6.22
CA ASP A 112 -11.87 -21.76 5.07
C ASP A 112 -12.76 -21.45 3.86
N ASP A 113 -13.73 -20.54 4.01
CA ASP A 113 -14.59 -20.09 2.93
C ASP A 113 -13.89 -19.05 2.06
N ASN A 114 -13.37 -19.48 0.93
CA ASN A 114 -12.66 -18.63 -0.03
C ASN A 114 -13.52 -17.50 -0.64
N THR A 115 -14.83 -17.50 -0.42
CA THR A 115 -15.70 -16.39 -0.83
C THR A 115 -15.71 -15.25 0.20
N MET A 116 -15.18 -15.50 1.42
CA MET A 116 -15.26 -14.61 2.58
C MET A 116 -13.90 -14.23 3.18
N ASN A 117 -12.80 -14.57 2.51
CA ASN A 117 -11.45 -14.30 2.96
C ASN A 117 -10.63 -13.53 1.91
N VAL A 118 -9.31 -13.42 2.10
CA VAL A 118 -8.40 -12.72 1.18
C VAL A 118 -8.42 -13.27 -0.24
N VAL A 119 -8.80 -14.53 -0.44
CA VAL A 119 -8.93 -15.14 -1.78
C VAL A 119 -10.02 -14.42 -2.58
N ALA A 120 -11.16 -14.09 -1.94
CA ALA A 120 -12.22 -13.31 -2.61
C ALA A 120 -11.76 -11.90 -3.03
N VAL A 121 -10.82 -11.33 -2.31
CA VAL A 121 -10.21 -10.02 -2.66
C VAL A 121 -9.25 -10.20 -3.84
N GLY A 122 -8.45 -11.27 -3.83
CA GLY A 122 -7.55 -11.64 -4.93
C GLY A 122 -8.27 -11.88 -6.25
N GLU A 123 -9.46 -12.52 -6.21
CA GLU A 123 -10.28 -12.72 -7.43
C GLU A 123 -10.76 -11.40 -8.02
N VAL A 124 -11.20 -10.44 -7.19
CA VAL A 124 -11.59 -9.10 -7.67
C VAL A 124 -10.39 -8.39 -8.30
N LEU A 125 -9.21 -8.44 -7.67
CA LEU A 125 -7.99 -7.84 -8.24
C LEU A 125 -7.63 -8.47 -9.59
N LYS A 126 -7.67 -9.81 -9.69
CA LYS A 126 -7.43 -10.53 -10.94
C LYS A 126 -8.38 -10.08 -12.05
N GLU A 127 -9.68 -10.08 -11.77
CA GLU A 127 -10.68 -9.68 -12.76
C GLU A 127 -10.44 -8.28 -13.33
N ILE A 128 -10.10 -7.31 -12.47
CA ILE A 128 -9.83 -5.93 -12.90
C ILE A 128 -8.54 -5.88 -13.73
N LEU A 129 -7.47 -6.52 -13.27
CA LEU A 129 -6.19 -6.56 -14.00
C LEU A 129 -6.34 -7.17 -15.39
N GLU A 130 -7.17 -8.20 -15.54
CA GLU A 130 -7.43 -8.85 -16.82
C GLU A 130 -8.36 -8.02 -17.73
N LYS A 131 -9.51 -7.57 -17.20
CA LYS A 131 -10.55 -6.93 -18.00
C LYS A 131 -10.20 -5.50 -18.39
N GLU A 132 -9.65 -4.72 -17.45
CA GLU A 132 -9.40 -3.29 -17.64
C GLU A 132 -7.99 -3.00 -18.14
N TYR A 133 -6.99 -3.75 -17.67
CA TYR A 133 -5.58 -3.51 -17.98
C TYR A 133 -4.95 -4.54 -18.92
N GLY A 134 -5.64 -5.63 -19.25
CA GLY A 134 -5.19 -6.60 -20.25
C GLY A 134 -4.03 -7.48 -19.81
N PHE A 135 -3.75 -7.58 -18.50
CA PHE A 135 -2.79 -8.55 -17.98
C PHE A 135 -3.32 -9.97 -18.12
N SER A 136 -2.42 -10.94 -18.18
CA SER A 136 -2.76 -12.37 -18.03
C SER A 136 -2.38 -12.79 -16.61
N VAL A 137 -3.35 -13.18 -15.78
CA VAL A 137 -3.17 -13.36 -14.33
C VAL A 137 -3.45 -14.80 -13.93
N ILE A 138 -2.50 -15.45 -13.26
CA ILE A 138 -2.76 -16.65 -12.47
C ILE A 138 -3.15 -16.23 -11.06
N HIS A 139 -4.26 -16.75 -10.56
CA HIS A 139 -4.65 -16.63 -9.16
C HIS A 139 -4.58 -18.01 -8.52
N ASP A 140 -3.53 -18.26 -7.73
CA ASP A 140 -3.34 -19.53 -7.01
C ASP A 140 -4.02 -19.44 -5.64
N VAL A 141 -4.95 -20.34 -5.39
CA VAL A 141 -5.75 -20.42 -4.17
C VAL A 141 -5.35 -21.62 -3.30
N THR A 142 -4.15 -22.16 -3.51
CA THR A 142 -3.63 -23.26 -2.70
C THR A 142 -3.54 -22.84 -1.24
N ASP A 143 -4.12 -23.67 -0.36
CA ASP A 143 -3.99 -23.45 1.07
C ASP A 143 -2.60 -23.88 1.56
N HIS A 144 -1.80 -22.89 1.96
CA HIS A 144 -0.43 -23.09 2.46
C HIS A 144 -0.36 -23.20 4.00
N GLU A 145 -1.48 -23.04 4.70
CA GLU A 145 -1.49 -23.04 6.17
C GLU A 145 -1.37 -24.43 6.82
N PRO A 146 -2.01 -25.51 6.32
CA PRO A 146 -1.81 -26.83 6.85
C PRO A 146 -0.38 -27.36 6.59
N PRO A 147 0.17 -28.18 7.48
CA PRO A 147 -0.40 -28.59 8.78
C PRO A 147 -0.11 -27.56 9.89
N LYS A 148 0.67 -26.50 9.62
CA LYS A 148 1.12 -25.55 10.61
C LYS A 148 1.26 -24.16 10.03
N LEU A 149 0.52 -23.20 10.58
CA LEU A 149 0.50 -21.78 10.16
C LEU A 149 1.90 -21.15 10.11
N SER A 150 2.74 -21.40 11.12
CA SER A 150 4.08 -20.79 11.22
C SER A 150 5.08 -21.23 10.14
N THR A 151 4.75 -22.26 9.36
CA THR A 151 5.57 -22.75 8.23
C THR A 151 4.89 -22.56 6.88
N ALA A 152 3.84 -21.75 6.80
CA ALA A 152 3.10 -21.47 5.57
C ALA A 152 4.00 -20.88 4.47
N TYR A 153 4.94 -19.98 4.85
CA TYR A 153 5.92 -19.40 3.92
C TYR A 153 6.82 -20.44 3.25
N GLU A 154 7.12 -21.55 3.89
CA GLU A 154 7.90 -22.64 3.28
C GLU A 154 7.13 -23.31 2.14
N ARG A 155 5.82 -23.46 2.28
CA ARG A 155 4.94 -24.07 1.27
C ARG A 155 4.60 -23.09 0.13
N SER A 156 4.30 -21.85 0.46
CA SER A 156 4.05 -20.82 -0.55
C SER A 156 5.31 -20.51 -1.38
N LEU A 157 6.52 -20.69 -0.79
CA LEU A 157 7.78 -20.63 -1.55
C LEU A 157 7.80 -21.67 -2.67
N LEU A 158 7.47 -22.92 -2.37
CA LEU A 158 7.44 -23.99 -3.38
C LEU A 158 6.43 -23.70 -4.51
N THR A 159 5.30 -23.11 -4.16
CA THR A 159 4.30 -22.65 -5.14
C THR A 159 4.88 -21.55 -6.04
N MET A 160 5.52 -20.53 -5.46
CA MET A 160 6.16 -19.47 -6.23
C MET A 160 7.26 -20.00 -7.17
N GLU A 161 8.17 -20.83 -6.64
CA GLU A 161 9.29 -21.41 -7.42
C GLU A 161 8.77 -22.26 -8.57
N ARG A 162 7.71 -23.03 -8.34
CA ARG A 162 7.04 -23.80 -9.39
C ARG A 162 6.53 -22.90 -10.50
N TYR A 163 5.73 -21.88 -10.17
CA TYR A 163 5.19 -20.95 -11.17
C TYR A 163 6.27 -20.14 -11.86
N HIS A 164 7.30 -19.72 -11.16
CA HIS A 164 8.43 -19.00 -11.75
C HIS A 164 9.20 -19.86 -12.78
N SER A 165 9.34 -21.15 -12.50
CA SER A 165 9.96 -22.11 -13.44
C SER A 165 9.07 -22.45 -14.61
N GLU A 166 7.76 -22.68 -14.37
CA GLU A 166 6.78 -23.11 -15.37
C GLU A 166 6.40 -21.96 -16.32
N TYR A 167 6.33 -20.73 -15.79
CA TYR A 167 5.94 -19.52 -16.54
C TYR A 167 6.98 -18.41 -16.40
N PRO A 168 8.09 -18.47 -17.15
CA PRO A 168 9.14 -17.42 -17.11
C PRO A 168 8.63 -16.04 -17.58
N SER A 169 7.41 -15.95 -18.11
CA SER A 169 6.73 -14.71 -18.49
C SER A 169 6.16 -13.94 -17.30
N ILE A 170 6.08 -14.54 -16.09
CA ILE A 170 5.61 -13.85 -14.89
C ILE A 170 6.65 -12.81 -14.48
N VAL A 171 6.23 -11.56 -14.41
CA VAL A 171 7.05 -10.41 -14.07
C VAL A 171 6.64 -9.73 -12.77
N LEU A 172 5.53 -10.18 -12.15
CA LEU A 172 5.03 -9.70 -10.87
C LEU A 172 4.46 -10.86 -10.05
N PHE A 173 4.87 -10.94 -8.79
CA PHE A 173 4.37 -11.88 -7.80
C PHE A 173 3.72 -11.09 -6.66
N ILE A 174 2.44 -11.35 -6.37
CA ILE A 174 1.66 -10.67 -5.34
C ILE A 174 1.25 -11.69 -4.29
N ASP A 175 1.81 -11.58 -3.08
CA ASP A 175 1.31 -12.27 -1.89
C ASP A 175 0.25 -11.38 -1.24
N LEU A 176 -1.03 -11.70 -1.45
CA LEU A 176 -2.13 -10.87 -1.01
C LEU A 176 -2.65 -11.33 0.35
N HIS A 177 -2.59 -10.42 1.31
CA HIS A 177 -2.94 -10.59 2.72
C HIS A 177 -3.90 -9.52 3.21
N ARG A 178 -4.24 -9.58 4.47
CA ARG A 178 -4.73 -8.46 5.27
C ARG A 178 -3.89 -8.32 6.53
N ASP A 179 -3.65 -7.08 7.00
CA ASP A 179 -2.87 -6.82 8.21
C ASP A 179 -3.63 -7.30 9.47
N ALA A 180 -2.91 -7.71 10.49
CA ALA A 180 -3.47 -8.21 11.73
C ALA A 180 -3.16 -7.27 12.90
N TYR A 181 -4.20 -6.83 13.59
CA TYR A 181 -4.07 -6.18 14.88
C TYR A 181 -4.36 -7.18 16.00
N VAL A 182 -3.56 -7.14 17.05
CA VAL A 182 -3.66 -8.05 18.18
C VAL A 182 -4.78 -7.65 19.13
N SER A 183 -5.18 -6.36 19.13
CA SER A 183 -6.21 -5.82 20.01
C SER A 183 -7.60 -6.03 19.44
N ASP A 184 -8.56 -6.41 20.30
CA ASP A 184 -9.98 -6.49 19.92
C ASP A 184 -10.64 -5.12 19.72
N VAL A 185 -9.94 -4.04 20.11
CA VAL A 185 -10.37 -2.66 19.95
C VAL A 185 -9.48 -2.00 18.89
N VAL A 186 -9.68 -2.37 17.64
CA VAL A 186 -9.04 -1.68 16.50
C VAL A 186 -10.10 -0.82 15.84
N PRO A 187 -9.92 0.49 15.74
CA PRO A 187 -10.81 1.30 14.94
C PRO A 187 -10.72 0.84 13.49
N CYS A 188 -11.87 0.71 12.84
CA CYS A 188 -11.92 0.51 11.40
C CYS A 188 -11.16 1.66 10.72
N ASP A 189 -10.08 1.34 10.01
CA ASP A 189 -9.26 2.32 9.27
C ASP A 189 -9.67 2.25 7.80
N SER A 190 -10.74 2.95 7.44
CA SER A 190 -11.24 3.09 6.08
C SER A 190 -11.27 4.54 5.64
N LEU A 191 -11.34 4.73 4.34
CA LEU A 191 -11.50 6.03 3.68
C LEU A 191 -12.77 6.01 2.84
N LYS A 192 -13.39 7.17 2.68
CA LYS A 192 -14.51 7.31 1.77
C LYS A 192 -14.03 7.90 0.45
N ILE A 193 -13.88 7.06 -0.58
CA ILE A 193 -13.43 7.47 -1.91
C ILE A 193 -14.62 7.34 -2.86
N ASN A 194 -14.97 8.43 -3.55
CA ASN A 194 -16.13 8.48 -4.45
C ASN A 194 -17.43 7.95 -3.83
N GLY A 195 -17.62 8.21 -2.53
CA GLY A 195 -18.80 7.76 -1.79
C GLY A 195 -18.74 6.33 -1.24
N THR A 196 -17.72 5.54 -1.58
CA THR A 196 -17.54 4.14 -1.17
C THR A 196 -16.54 4.02 -0.04
N GLU A 197 -16.92 3.32 1.03
CA GLU A 197 -15.99 2.95 2.13
C GLU A 197 -14.94 1.97 1.60
N THR A 198 -13.68 2.35 1.69
CA THR A 198 -12.54 1.66 1.08
C THR A 198 -11.48 1.40 2.14
N ALA A 199 -11.00 0.16 2.24
CA ALA A 199 -9.91 -0.18 3.15
C ALA A 199 -8.60 0.44 2.68
N ARG A 200 -7.75 0.84 3.63
CA ARG A 200 -6.41 1.33 3.31
C ARG A 200 -5.49 0.16 2.98
N LEU A 201 -4.64 0.37 2.01
CA LEU A 201 -3.63 -0.60 1.59
C LEU A 201 -2.30 -0.37 2.33
N MET A 202 -1.46 -1.40 2.36
CA MET A 202 -0.07 -1.27 2.79
C MET A 202 0.79 -2.27 2.04
N LEU A 203 1.96 -1.85 1.57
CA LEU A 203 2.93 -2.76 1.00
C LEU A 203 3.97 -3.14 2.04
N VAL A 204 4.37 -4.42 2.03
CA VAL A 204 5.41 -4.96 2.91
C VAL A 204 6.59 -5.42 2.07
N VAL A 205 7.79 -5.00 2.45
CA VAL A 205 9.04 -5.43 1.82
C VAL A 205 9.92 -6.15 2.84
N GLY A 206 10.37 -7.32 2.45
CA GLY A 206 11.23 -8.18 3.26
C GLY A 206 12.70 -7.82 3.12
N LYS A 207 13.34 -7.35 4.20
CA LYS A 207 14.77 -7.04 4.23
C LYS A 207 15.68 -8.28 4.16
N GLY A 208 15.17 -9.42 4.58
CA GLY A 208 15.96 -10.64 4.66
C GLY A 208 17.21 -10.49 5.54
N GLU A 209 17.11 -9.82 6.71
CA GLU A 209 18.27 -9.43 7.54
C GLU A 209 19.17 -10.59 7.95
N LYS A 210 18.59 -11.80 8.09
CA LYS A 210 19.34 -13.02 8.46
C LYS A 210 20.07 -13.67 7.29
N TYR A 211 19.95 -13.13 6.07
CA TYR A 211 20.51 -13.70 4.86
C TYR A 211 21.58 -12.77 4.26
N ALA A 212 22.70 -13.34 3.83
CA ALA A 212 23.76 -12.58 3.18
C ALA A 212 23.33 -12.07 1.79
N ASP A 213 22.53 -12.87 1.07
CA ASP A 213 22.08 -12.57 -0.27
C ASP A 213 20.63 -12.05 -0.28
N LYS A 214 20.42 -10.92 -0.96
CA LYS A 214 19.13 -10.22 -1.11
C LYS A 214 18.95 -9.73 -2.54
N PRO A 215 18.92 -10.65 -3.52
CA PRO A 215 19.14 -10.32 -4.92
C PRO A 215 18.16 -9.32 -5.49
N TYR A 216 16.93 -9.23 -4.95
CA TYR A 216 15.87 -8.40 -5.52
C TYR A 216 15.32 -7.35 -4.55
N TYR A 217 15.94 -7.14 -3.39
CA TYR A 217 15.45 -6.20 -2.37
C TYR A 217 15.23 -4.80 -2.94
N ASP A 218 16.23 -4.22 -3.61
CA ASP A 218 16.14 -2.86 -4.15
C ASP A 218 15.09 -2.72 -5.25
N SER A 219 14.91 -3.74 -6.11
CA SER A 219 13.87 -3.72 -7.13
C SER A 219 12.48 -3.82 -6.52
N ASN A 220 12.30 -4.65 -5.50
CA ASN A 220 11.04 -4.79 -4.79
C ASN A 220 10.66 -3.50 -4.05
N VAL A 221 11.64 -2.84 -3.39
CA VAL A 221 11.43 -1.52 -2.76
C VAL A 221 11.00 -0.48 -3.80
N ARG A 222 11.73 -0.34 -4.92
CA ARG A 222 11.36 0.63 -5.96
C ARG A 222 9.98 0.36 -6.57
N PHE A 223 9.64 -0.90 -6.79
CA PHE A 223 8.32 -1.25 -7.32
C PHE A 223 7.21 -0.93 -6.31
N ALA A 224 7.40 -1.28 -5.04
CA ALA A 224 6.48 -0.95 -3.95
C ALA A 224 6.32 0.58 -3.78
N GLN A 225 7.40 1.35 -3.92
CA GLN A 225 7.36 2.82 -3.85
C GLN A 225 6.49 3.40 -4.96
N ARG A 226 6.68 3.00 -6.22
CA ARG A 226 5.85 3.49 -7.35
C ARG A 226 4.35 3.21 -7.13
N ILE A 227 4.00 2.01 -6.65
CA ILE A 227 2.61 1.68 -6.32
C ILE A 227 2.09 2.57 -5.20
N THR A 228 2.86 2.73 -4.11
CA THR A 228 2.46 3.54 -2.94
C THR A 228 2.28 5.00 -3.31
N GLU A 229 3.19 5.56 -4.11
CA GLU A 229 3.12 6.95 -4.59
C GLU A 229 1.90 7.18 -5.47
N HIS A 230 1.61 6.26 -6.40
CA HIS A 230 0.43 6.37 -7.26
C HIS A 230 -0.87 6.24 -6.44
N LEU A 231 -0.99 5.26 -5.54
CA LEU A 231 -2.14 5.14 -4.63
C LEU A 231 -2.37 6.43 -3.85
N ASN A 232 -1.31 7.04 -3.31
CA ASN A 232 -1.39 8.27 -2.53
C ASN A 232 -1.56 9.53 -3.39
N SER A 233 -1.42 9.45 -4.71
CA SER A 233 -1.84 10.50 -5.63
C SER A 233 -3.37 10.51 -5.85
N ILE A 234 -4.03 9.35 -5.71
CA ILE A 234 -5.50 9.22 -5.78
C ILE A 234 -6.13 9.76 -4.50
N ASP A 235 -5.67 9.27 -3.34
CA ASP A 235 -6.01 9.83 -2.02
C ASP A 235 -4.76 9.72 -1.11
N PRO A 236 -4.30 10.82 -0.48
CA PRO A 236 -3.05 10.85 0.30
C PRO A 236 -2.98 9.86 1.47
N LYS A 237 -4.10 9.21 1.79
CA LYS A 237 -4.20 8.23 2.88
C LYS A 237 -4.52 6.82 2.40
N LEU A 238 -4.68 6.60 1.10
CA LEU A 238 -5.11 5.31 0.56
C LEU A 238 -4.08 4.21 0.82
N CYS A 239 -2.80 4.52 0.72
CA CYS A 239 -1.74 3.60 1.09
C CYS A 239 -1.00 4.08 2.33
N ARG A 240 -0.87 3.19 3.31
CA ARG A 240 -0.01 3.41 4.49
C ARG A 240 1.46 3.37 4.04
N PRO A 241 2.39 3.98 4.80
CA PRO A 241 3.82 3.87 4.51
C PRO A 241 4.26 2.42 4.35
N ILE A 242 5.17 2.17 3.40
CA ILE A 242 5.75 0.84 3.19
C ILE A 242 6.33 0.33 4.50
N ARG A 243 5.99 -0.91 4.85
CA ARG A 243 6.52 -1.57 6.03
C ARG A 243 7.66 -2.51 5.65
N GLU A 244 8.85 -2.17 6.05
CA GLU A 244 9.99 -3.06 5.94
C GLU A 244 10.02 -4.05 7.12
N LYS A 245 10.17 -5.33 6.81
CA LYS A 245 10.22 -6.42 7.79
C LYS A 245 11.55 -7.19 7.69
N THR A 246 11.98 -7.79 8.79
CA THR A 246 13.26 -8.52 8.87
C THR A 246 13.28 -9.83 8.08
N GLY A 247 12.12 -10.45 7.85
CA GLY A 247 11.96 -11.68 7.06
C GLY A 247 12.16 -11.48 5.56
N ARG A 248 12.21 -12.58 4.80
CA ARG A 248 12.29 -12.56 3.32
C ARG A 248 10.93 -12.47 2.63
N TYR A 249 9.88 -13.03 3.23
CA TYR A 249 8.52 -13.07 2.65
C TYR A 249 8.51 -13.57 1.20
N ASN A 250 9.36 -14.58 0.90
CA ASN A 250 9.57 -15.18 -0.43
C ASN A 250 9.98 -14.18 -1.55
N GLN A 251 10.23 -12.91 -1.21
CA GLN A 251 10.55 -11.85 -2.16
C GLN A 251 11.98 -11.94 -2.74
N HIS A 252 12.70 -13.02 -2.44
CA HIS A 252 14.01 -13.32 -3.02
C HIS A 252 13.91 -14.21 -4.27
N VAL A 253 12.73 -14.67 -4.65
CA VAL A 253 12.51 -15.57 -5.79
C VAL A 253 12.67 -14.83 -7.13
N ALA A 254 12.14 -13.62 -7.22
CA ALA A 254 12.19 -12.84 -8.45
C ALA A 254 12.09 -11.33 -8.17
N PRO A 255 12.44 -10.46 -9.14
CA PRO A 255 12.15 -9.03 -9.04
C PRO A 255 10.64 -8.77 -9.07
N ASN A 256 10.23 -7.62 -8.52
CA ASN A 256 8.83 -7.21 -8.40
C ASN A 256 7.96 -8.22 -7.60
N CYS A 257 8.51 -8.80 -6.54
CA CYS A 257 7.73 -9.52 -5.56
C CYS A 257 7.25 -8.56 -4.47
N ILE A 258 5.96 -8.47 -4.28
CA ILE A 258 5.34 -7.62 -3.26
C ILE A 258 4.41 -8.43 -2.36
N LEU A 259 4.33 -8.04 -1.10
CA LEU A 259 3.27 -8.45 -0.20
C LEU A 259 2.34 -7.25 -0.02
N VAL A 260 1.05 -7.47 -0.20
CA VAL A 260 0.02 -6.43 -0.08
C VAL A 260 -0.92 -6.77 1.06
N GLU A 261 -1.02 -5.86 2.01
CA GLU A 261 -2.03 -5.89 3.05
C GLU A 261 -3.27 -5.11 2.57
N ALA A 262 -4.31 -5.83 2.19
CA ALA A 262 -5.59 -5.24 1.77
C ALA A 262 -6.47 -4.95 2.99
N GLY A 263 -6.23 -3.83 3.66
CA GLY A 263 -6.87 -3.51 4.93
C GLY A 263 -6.34 -4.36 6.09
N HIS A 264 -7.18 -4.58 7.08
CA HIS A 264 -6.87 -5.38 8.28
C HIS A 264 -8.13 -6.09 8.81
N ASN A 265 -7.97 -6.91 9.84
CA ASN A 265 -9.03 -7.73 10.42
C ASN A 265 -10.28 -6.97 10.96
N ALA A 266 -10.22 -5.64 11.13
CA ALA A 266 -11.38 -4.84 11.51
C ALA A 266 -12.06 -4.15 10.30
N ASN A 267 -11.49 -4.25 9.09
CA ASN A 267 -12.19 -3.86 7.87
C ASN A 267 -13.22 -4.94 7.47
N THR A 268 -14.23 -4.57 6.71
CA THR A 268 -15.14 -5.53 6.07
C THR A 268 -14.55 -6.07 4.77
N LEU A 269 -15.04 -7.21 4.31
CA LEU A 269 -14.67 -7.77 3.01
C LEU A 269 -15.00 -6.80 1.86
N ALA A 270 -16.16 -6.14 1.94
CA ALA A 270 -16.57 -5.12 0.97
C ALA A 270 -15.57 -3.96 0.90
N GLN A 271 -15.09 -3.46 2.05
CA GLN A 271 -14.07 -2.40 2.08
C GLN A 271 -12.75 -2.82 1.44
N ALA A 272 -12.30 -4.05 1.68
CA ALA A 272 -11.10 -4.59 1.07
C ALA A 272 -11.25 -4.74 -0.46
N LYS A 273 -12.38 -5.29 -0.93
CA LYS A 273 -12.69 -5.38 -2.35
C LYS A 273 -12.78 -4.02 -3.04
N ALA A 274 -13.32 -3.00 -2.36
CA ALA A 274 -13.41 -1.63 -2.87
C ALA A 274 -12.04 -0.96 -3.10
N ALA A 275 -10.96 -1.45 -2.48
CA ALA A 275 -9.60 -0.96 -2.69
C ALA A 275 -8.95 -1.55 -3.96
N MET A 276 -9.45 -2.64 -4.51
CA MET A 276 -8.81 -3.37 -5.61
C MET A 276 -8.75 -2.61 -6.94
N PRO A 277 -9.74 -1.80 -7.35
CA PRO A 277 -9.61 -0.96 -8.54
C PRO A 277 -8.40 -0.02 -8.47
N TYR A 278 -8.18 0.63 -7.33
CA TYR A 278 -7.06 1.54 -7.12
C TYR A 278 -5.70 0.81 -7.09
N LEU A 279 -5.67 -0.40 -6.51
CA LEU A 279 -4.46 -1.23 -6.53
C LEU A 279 -4.13 -1.69 -7.96
N ALA A 280 -5.11 -2.13 -8.72
CA ALA A 280 -4.93 -2.56 -10.11
C ALA A 280 -4.43 -1.41 -10.99
N GLU A 281 -5.00 -0.22 -10.87
CA GLU A 281 -4.56 1.00 -11.55
C GLU A 281 -3.10 1.33 -11.20
N SER A 282 -2.75 1.27 -9.92
CA SER A 282 -1.40 1.58 -9.45
C SER A 282 -0.37 0.55 -9.90
N ILE A 283 -0.73 -0.73 -9.99
CA ILE A 283 0.11 -1.77 -10.59
C ILE A 283 0.36 -1.48 -12.07
N ALA A 284 -0.69 -1.18 -12.84
CA ALA A 284 -0.56 -0.84 -14.26
C ALA A 284 0.33 0.40 -14.45
N TYR A 285 0.13 1.45 -13.65
CA TYR A 285 0.98 2.64 -13.65
C TYR A 285 2.45 2.31 -13.35
N ALA A 286 2.73 1.48 -12.33
CA ALA A 286 4.09 1.13 -11.95
C ALA A 286 4.84 0.37 -13.05
N PHE A 287 4.13 -0.43 -13.86
CA PHE A 287 4.71 -1.08 -15.04
C PHE A 287 4.99 -0.09 -16.17
N LEU A 288 4.09 0.84 -16.42
CA LEU A 288 4.24 1.83 -17.49
C LEU A 288 5.38 2.81 -17.18
N SER A 289 5.44 3.36 -15.97
CA SER A 289 6.49 4.28 -15.54
C SER A 289 7.88 3.62 -15.55
N GLY A 290 7.98 2.35 -15.11
CA GLY A 290 9.24 1.62 -15.16
C GLY A 290 9.73 1.30 -16.59
N ARG A 291 8.86 1.32 -17.60
CA ARG A 291 9.27 1.22 -19.02
C ARG A 291 9.83 2.52 -19.56
N ILE A 292 9.28 3.66 -19.17
CA ILE A 292 9.77 4.98 -19.56
C ILE A 292 11.20 5.18 -19.04
N GLU A 293 11.46 4.81 -17.79
CA GLU A 293 12.81 4.87 -17.20
C GLU A 293 13.84 3.98 -17.94
N ARG A 294 13.40 2.88 -18.57
CA ARG A 294 14.29 1.99 -19.36
C ARG A 294 14.58 2.49 -20.76
N THR A 295 13.71 3.33 -21.34
CA THR A 295 13.94 3.88 -22.71
C THR A 295 14.98 4.99 -22.72
N ASP A 296 15.27 5.60 -21.57
CA ASP A 296 16.28 6.64 -21.41
C ASP A 296 17.69 6.08 -21.15
N TRP A 297 17.81 4.75 -20.95
CA TRP A 297 19.09 4.07 -20.78
C TRP A 297 19.66 3.69 -22.15
N VAL A 298 20.52 4.54 -22.70
CA VAL A 298 21.38 4.23 -23.85
C VAL A 298 22.68 3.64 -23.30
N PRO A 299 23.03 2.37 -23.58
CA PRO A 299 24.33 1.86 -23.19
C PRO A 299 25.42 2.60 -23.98
N ASN A 300 26.40 3.17 -23.27
CA ASN A 300 27.64 3.67 -23.83
C ASN A 300 28.49 2.54 -24.43
#